data_c8d970252c3b9e99c41bab1c210f33b9
#
_entry.id   c8d970252c3b9e99c41bab1c210f33b9
#
_cell.length_a   1.000
_cell.length_b   1.000
_cell.length_c   1.000
_cell.angle_alpha   90.00
_cell.angle_beta   90.00
_cell.angle_gamma   90.00
#
_symmetry.space_group_name_H-M   'P 1'
#
loop_
_entity.id
_entity.type
_entity.pdbx_description
1 polymer ?
#
loop_
_entity_poly.entity_id
_entity_poly.type
_entity_poly.pdbx_seq_one_letter_code
_entity_poly.pdbx_strand_id
1 'polypeptide(L)'
;ESQFNGEFIDPDMSSGENFAMDNFNYFDFTAGISWAYRPNRNKSYYAGGSLSHLNQPKVSFFDETGERLRMKYTFYAGADFKVSRNISFIPRAVVLMQGLAKEINVGGMMKFNVGSNRGADDKTSIYFGTMHRWKDAQVIIMRYDYGKVGFSFSYDVNISALNISSKGRG
;
A
#
# COMPACT_ATOMS: atom_id res chain seq x y z
N GLU A 1 10.91 -21.21 -31.81
CA GLU A 1 12.14 -20.56 -32.33
C GLU A 1 12.23 -19.21 -31.64
N SER A 2 13.36 -18.93 -30.95
CA SER A 2 13.54 -17.70 -30.21
C SER A 2 14.21 -16.65 -31.08
N GLN A 3 13.86 -15.36 -30.90
CA GLN A 3 14.56 -14.23 -31.52
C GLN A 3 16.05 -14.17 -31.12
N PHE A 4 16.50 -15.00 -30.21
CA PHE A 4 17.87 -15.06 -29.72
C PHE A 4 18.62 -16.21 -30.42
N ASN A 5 19.66 -15.87 -31.15
CA ASN A 5 20.49 -16.86 -31.93
C ASN A 5 21.72 -17.35 -31.16
N GLY A 6 21.85 -17.03 -29.87
CA GLY A 6 22.95 -17.37 -28.99
C GLY A 6 23.96 -16.25 -28.76
N GLU A 7 23.99 -15.21 -29.57
CA GLU A 7 24.89 -14.05 -29.43
C GLU A 7 24.15 -12.71 -29.36
N PHE A 8 23.10 -12.55 -30.16
CA PHE A 8 22.30 -11.30 -30.19
C PHE A 8 20.86 -11.58 -30.53
N ILE A 9 20.01 -10.56 -30.27
CA ILE A 9 18.59 -10.56 -30.61
C ILE A 9 18.46 -10.11 -32.07
N ASP A 10 17.83 -10.91 -32.91
CA ASP A 10 17.49 -10.56 -34.27
C ASP A 10 16.13 -9.84 -34.31
N PRO A 11 16.11 -8.53 -34.59
CA PRO A 11 14.85 -7.76 -34.59
C PRO A 11 13.95 -8.09 -35.80
N ASP A 12 14.47 -8.74 -36.84
CA ASP A 12 13.69 -9.11 -38.02
C ASP A 12 13.01 -10.49 -37.87
N MET A 13 13.35 -11.24 -36.82
CA MET A 13 12.65 -12.46 -36.44
C MET A 13 11.40 -12.15 -35.62
N SER A 14 10.25 -12.66 -36.05
CA SER A 14 9.03 -12.61 -35.29
C SER A 14 9.21 -13.30 -33.93
N SER A 15 8.75 -12.65 -32.82
CA SER A 15 8.76 -13.24 -31.48
C SER A 15 7.92 -14.52 -31.38
N GLY A 16 7.05 -14.76 -32.36
CA GLY A 16 6.08 -15.86 -32.33
C GLY A 16 4.93 -15.62 -31.34
N GLU A 17 4.93 -14.48 -30.65
CA GLU A 17 3.86 -14.09 -29.72
C GLU A 17 2.73 -13.43 -30.53
N ASN A 18 1.68 -14.18 -30.79
CA ASN A 18 0.45 -13.64 -31.34
C ASN A 18 -0.43 -13.16 -30.17
N PHE A 19 -0.44 -11.87 -29.93
CA PHE A 19 -1.45 -11.27 -29.07
C PHE A 19 -2.76 -11.22 -29.83
N ALA A 20 -3.81 -11.84 -29.31
CA ALA A 20 -5.13 -11.82 -29.90
C ALA A 20 -5.74 -10.39 -29.91
N MET A 21 -5.23 -9.50 -29.06
CA MET A 21 -5.61 -8.09 -28.97
C MET A 21 -4.41 -7.21 -28.64
N ASP A 22 -4.22 -6.11 -29.37
CA ASP A 22 -3.18 -5.11 -29.08
C ASP A 22 -3.50 -4.29 -27.81
N ASN A 23 -4.77 -4.19 -27.46
CA ASN A 23 -5.24 -3.55 -26.23
C ASN A 23 -6.58 -4.15 -25.78
N PHE A 24 -6.85 -4.10 -24.48
CA PHE A 24 -8.16 -4.43 -23.93
C PHE A 24 -8.56 -3.44 -22.85
N ASN A 25 -9.87 -3.21 -22.74
CA ASN A 25 -10.46 -2.37 -21.69
C ASN A 25 -11.37 -3.22 -20.81
N TYR A 26 -11.38 -2.96 -19.53
CA TYR A 26 -12.32 -3.59 -18.61
C TYR A 26 -12.84 -2.59 -17.59
N PHE A 27 -14.04 -2.85 -17.10
CA PHE A 27 -14.59 -2.14 -15.95
C PHE A 27 -14.23 -2.90 -14.67
N ASP A 28 -13.90 -2.17 -13.63
CA ASP A 28 -13.63 -2.71 -12.32
C ASP A 28 -14.48 -2.05 -11.25
N PHE A 29 -15.09 -2.85 -10.38
CA PHE A 29 -15.96 -2.38 -9.31
C PHE A 29 -15.33 -2.66 -7.96
N THR A 30 -15.30 -1.61 -7.13
CA THR A 30 -14.87 -1.68 -5.74
C THR A 30 -15.97 -1.13 -4.84
N ALA A 31 -16.26 -1.83 -3.76
CA ALA A 31 -17.16 -1.37 -2.71
C ALA A 31 -16.46 -1.46 -1.35
N GLY A 32 -16.80 -0.55 -0.45
CA GLY A 32 -16.21 -0.54 0.89
C GLY A 32 -17.06 0.22 1.88
N ILE A 33 -16.77 -0.04 3.16
CA ILE A 33 -17.37 0.64 4.29
C ILE A 33 -16.27 1.11 5.24
N SER A 34 -16.43 2.28 5.79
CA SER A 34 -15.57 2.79 6.85
C SER A 34 -16.41 3.29 8.01
N TRP A 35 -15.85 3.10 9.21
CA TRP A 35 -16.42 3.58 10.46
C TRP A 35 -15.39 4.40 11.20
N ALA A 36 -15.81 5.49 11.79
CA ALA A 36 -14.98 6.33 12.63
C ALA A 36 -15.76 6.73 13.89
N TYR A 37 -15.08 6.68 15.03
CA TYR A 37 -15.65 7.00 16.32
C TYR A 37 -14.70 7.84 17.15
N ARG A 38 -15.18 8.96 17.67
CA ARG A 38 -14.41 9.87 18.52
C ARG A 38 -15.16 10.09 19.84
N PRO A 39 -14.88 9.28 20.88
CA PRO A 39 -15.53 9.40 22.19
C PRO A 39 -15.18 10.71 22.89
N ASN A 40 -14.00 11.27 22.64
CA ASN A 40 -13.56 12.53 23.23
C ASN A 40 -12.47 13.21 22.38
N ARG A 41 -11.96 14.37 22.82
CA ARG A 41 -10.92 15.12 22.08
C ARG A 41 -9.55 14.46 22.05
N ASN A 42 -9.32 13.44 22.90
CA ASN A 42 -8.03 12.80 23.07
C ASN A 42 -7.93 11.41 22.41
N LYS A 43 -9.05 10.86 21.96
CA LYS A 43 -9.10 9.51 21.40
C LYS A 43 -10.00 9.50 20.16
N SER A 44 -9.52 8.91 19.09
CA SER A 44 -10.34 8.54 17.94
C SER A 44 -9.97 7.14 17.46
N TYR A 45 -10.94 6.45 16.90
CA TYR A 45 -10.82 5.12 16.36
C TYR A 45 -11.38 5.11 14.95
N TYR A 46 -10.82 4.31 14.10
CA TYR A 46 -11.37 4.07 12.77
C TYR A 46 -11.12 2.63 12.35
N ALA A 47 -12.04 2.08 11.60
CA ALA A 47 -11.92 0.78 10.98
C ALA A 47 -12.69 0.76 9.67
N GLY A 48 -12.29 -0.10 8.76
CA GLY A 48 -13.01 -0.26 7.51
C GLY A 48 -12.57 -1.47 6.75
N GLY A 49 -13.32 -1.75 5.69
CA GLY A 49 -13.00 -2.81 4.76
C GLY A 49 -13.49 -2.48 3.37
N SER A 50 -12.85 -3.05 2.37
CA SER A 50 -13.24 -2.95 0.98
C SER A 50 -13.05 -4.25 0.25
N LEU A 51 -13.87 -4.43 -0.79
CA LEU A 51 -13.83 -5.52 -1.76
C LEU A 51 -13.57 -4.88 -3.13
N SER A 52 -12.43 -5.17 -3.72
CA SER A 52 -12.08 -4.74 -5.08
C SER A 52 -12.21 -5.91 -6.04
N HIS A 53 -12.36 -5.60 -7.32
CA HIS A 53 -12.53 -6.57 -8.39
C HIS A 53 -13.78 -7.44 -8.22
N LEU A 54 -14.90 -6.82 -7.81
CA LEU A 54 -16.17 -7.52 -7.53
C LEU A 54 -16.69 -8.28 -8.75
N ASN A 55 -16.49 -7.74 -9.94
CA ASN A 55 -16.90 -8.33 -11.21
C ASN A 55 -15.86 -9.29 -11.80
N GLN A 56 -14.69 -9.46 -11.14
CA GLN A 56 -13.61 -10.33 -11.57
C GLN A 56 -13.34 -10.22 -13.09
N PRO A 57 -12.95 -9.02 -13.58
CA PRO A 57 -12.78 -8.79 -15.01
C PRO A 57 -11.73 -9.75 -15.59
N LYS A 58 -11.90 -10.11 -16.87
CA LYS A 58 -10.87 -10.82 -17.62
C LYS A 58 -9.70 -9.89 -17.87
N VAL A 59 -8.47 -10.36 -17.64
CA VAL A 59 -7.23 -9.57 -17.73
C VAL A 59 -6.19 -10.28 -18.62
N SER A 60 -6.64 -11.12 -19.55
CA SER A 60 -5.74 -11.86 -20.45
C SER A 60 -5.73 -11.26 -21.84
N PHE A 61 -4.54 -11.10 -22.41
CA PHE A 61 -4.33 -10.79 -23.83
C PHE A 61 -4.58 -12.00 -24.74
N PHE A 62 -4.61 -13.21 -24.15
CA PHE A 62 -4.91 -14.45 -24.86
C PHE A 62 -6.34 -14.88 -24.55
N ASP A 63 -7.14 -15.03 -25.59
CA ASP A 63 -8.57 -15.33 -25.45
C ASP A 63 -8.84 -16.72 -24.81
N GLU A 64 -7.85 -17.61 -24.87
CA GLU A 64 -8.00 -19.02 -24.46
C GLU A 64 -7.84 -19.26 -22.93
N THR A 65 -7.15 -18.41 -22.19
CA THR A 65 -6.80 -18.70 -20.78
C THR A 65 -7.85 -18.32 -19.77
N GLY A 66 -8.82 -17.48 -20.15
CA GLY A 66 -9.92 -17.09 -19.25
C GLY A 66 -9.48 -16.53 -17.90
N GLU A 67 -8.26 -16.03 -17.78
CA GLU A 67 -7.72 -15.48 -16.54
C GLU A 67 -8.53 -14.29 -16.07
N ARG A 68 -9.00 -14.39 -14.83
CA ARG A 68 -9.81 -13.36 -14.17
C ARG A 68 -9.03 -12.75 -13.02
N LEU A 69 -9.17 -11.45 -12.89
CA LEU A 69 -8.63 -10.73 -11.75
C LEU A 69 -9.38 -11.18 -10.48
N ARG A 70 -8.63 -11.77 -9.53
CA ARG A 70 -9.22 -12.27 -8.28
C ARG A 70 -9.68 -11.14 -7.39
N MET A 71 -10.80 -11.32 -6.69
CA MET A 71 -11.25 -10.35 -5.68
C MET A 71 -10.17 -10.08 -4.65
N LYS A 72 -10.01 -8.78 -4.31
CA LYS A 72 -9.09 -8.30 -3.29
C LYS A 72 -9.89 -7.81 -2.10
N TYR A 73 -9.57 -8.35 -0.93
CA TYR A 73 -10.12 -7.95 0.36
C TYR A 73 -9.11 -7.05 1.05
N THR A 74 -9.56 -5.91 1.51
CA THR A 74 -8.74 -5.00 2.32
C THR A 74 -9.48 -4.69 3.61
N PHE A 75 -8.80 -4.90 4.75
CA PHE A 75 -9.30 -4.51 6.06
C PHE A 75 -8.26 -3.61 6.73
N TYR A 76 -8.72 -2.58 7.38
CA TYR A 76 -7.85 -1.68 8.13
C TYR A 76 -8.50 -1.22 9.43
N ALA A 77 -7.66 -0.98 10.42
CA ALA A 77 -8.05 -0.39 11.68
C ALA A 77 -6.93 0.49 12.22
N GLY A 78 -7.29 1.47 13.01
CA GLY A 78 -6.34 2.32 13.69
C GLY A 78 -6.98 3.22 14.73
N ALA A 79 -6.13 3.93 15.45
CA ALA A 79 -6.56 4.89 16.44
C ALA A 79 -5.60 6.10 16.46
N ASP A 80 -6.05 7.19 17.06
CA ASP A 80 -5.22 8.33 17.42
C ASP A 80 -5.43 8.59 18.92
N PHE A 81 -4.37 8.43 19.68
CA PHE A 81 -4.34 8.66 21.12
C PHE A 81 -3.49 9.89 21.40
N LYS A 82 -4.12 10.97 21.83
CA LYS A 82 -3.41 12.16 22.27
C LYS A 82 -2.79 11.91 23.64
N VAL A 83 -1.47 11.71 23.65
CA VAL A 83 -0.69 11.41 24.85
C VAL A 83 -0.40 12.68 25.66
N SER A 84 -0.15 13.80 24.96
CA SER A 84 0.04 15.12 25.58
C SER A 84 -0.53 16.21 24.66
N ARG A 85 -0.35 17.49 25.06
CA ARG A 85 -0.81 18.63 24.23
C ARG A 85 -0.27 18.60 22.81
N ASN A 86 0.97 18.14 22.65
CA ASN A 86 1.69 18.21 21.39
C ASN A 86 2.07 16.83 20.83
N ILE A 87 1.74 15.73 21.52
CA ILE A 87 2.15 14.38 21.12
C ILE A 87 0.92 13.48 21.02
N SER A 88 0.81 12.77 19.89
CA SER A 88 -0.17 11.70 19.69
C SER A 88 0.54 10.40 19.26
N PHE A 89 -0.02 9.27 19.69
CA PHE A 89 0.33 7.94 19.23
C PHE A 89 -0.75 7.40 18.30
N ILE A 90 -0.35 6.91 17.12
CA ILE A 90 -1.26 6.52 16.04
C ILE A 90 -0.95 5.07 15.64
N PRO A 91 -1.48 4.05 16.34
CA PRO A 91 -1.38 2.65 15.93
C PRO A 91 -2.24 2.39 14.69
N ARG A 92 -1.76 1.48 13.81
CA ARG A 92 -2.43 1.08 12.58
C ARG A 92 -2.22 -0.40 12.30
N ALA A 93 -3.23 -1.01 11.71
CA ALA A 93 -3.15 -2.36 11.15
C ALA A 93 -3.87 -2.38 9.80
N VAL A 94 -3.30 -3.11 8.83
CA VAL A 94 -3.88 -3.34 7.51
C VAL A 94 -3.68 -4.80 7.15
N VAL A 95 -4.73 -5.41 6.63
CA VAL A 95 -4.70 -6.78 6.08
C VAL A 95 -5.22 -6.73 4.66
N LEU A 96 -4.42 -7.27 3.72
CA LEU A 96 -4.79 -7.43 2.33
C LEU A 96 -4.77 -8.91 1.97
N MET A 97 -5.76 -9.34 1.20
CA MET A 97 -5.85 -10.72 0.72
C MET A 97 -6.33 -10.71 -0.73
N GLN A 98 -5.60 -11.40 -1.61
CA GLN A 98 -6.00 -11.57 -3.02
C GLN A 98 -5.53 -12.93 -3.51
N GLY A 99 -6.46 -13.81 -3.80
CA GLY A 99 -6.13 -15.18 -4.15
C GLY A 99 -5.35 -15.90 -3.04
N LEU A 100 -4.14 -16.34 -3.31
CA LEU A 100 -3.24 -16.95 -2.34
C LEU A 100 -2.35 -15.93 -1.61
N ALA A 101 -2.26 -14.71 -2.12
CA ALA A 101 -1.45 -13.66 -1.50
C ALA A 101 -2.16 -13.09 -0.28
N LYS A 102 -1.41 -12.97 0.82
CA LYS A 102 -1.85 -12.36 2.07
C LYS A 102 -0.74 -11.46 2.60
N GLU A 103 -1.09 -10.22 2.89
CA GLU A 103 -0.20 -9.24 3.48
C GLU A 103 -0.82 -8.71 4.78
N ILE A 104 -0.02 -8.66 5.84
CA ILE A 104 -0.41 -8.13 7.14
C ILE A 104 0.62 -7.07 7.52
N ASN A 105 0.15 -5.84 7.71
CA ASN A 105 0.95 -4.72 8.16
C ASN A 105 0.43 -4.24 9.51
N VAL A 106 1.30 -4.18 10.51
CA VAL A 106 0.98 -3.68 11.84
C VAL A 106 2.07 -2.72 12.30
N GLY A 107 1.67 -1.60 12.86
CA GLY A 107 2.65 -0.64 13.36
C GLY A 107 1.99 0.62 13.90
N GLY A 108 2.74 1.69 13.93
CA GLY A 108 2.23 2.96 14.41
C GLY A 108 3.21 4.11 14.22
N MET A 109 2.72 5.30 14.47
CA MET A 109 3.50 6.52 14.38
C MET A 109 3.28 7.38 15.62
N MET A 110 4.34 8.09 16.00
CA MET A 110 4.27 9.21 16.92
C MET A 110 4.14 10.49 16.12
N LYS A 111 3.14 11.30 16.46
CA LYS A 111 2.92 12.63 15.89
C LYS A 111 3.36 13.68 16.89
N PHE A 112 4.17 14.63 16.45
CA PHE A 112 4.62 15.79 17.21
C PHE A 112 4.08 17.06 16.55
N ASN A 113 3.26 17.83 17.27
CA ASN A 113 2.82 19.14 16.82
C ASN A 113 3.86 20.18 17.23
N VAL A 114 4.48 20.84 16.27
CA VAL A 114 5.66 21.73 16.48
C VAL A 114 5.28 23.21 16.35
N GLY A 115 4.14 23.53 15.72
CA GLY A 115 3.73 24.91 15.45
C GLY A 115 2.98 25.59 16.60
N SER A 116 3.19 26.88 16.73
CA SER A 116 2.45 27.75 17.66
C SER A 116 1.01 27.95 17.18
N ASN A 117 0.05 27.92 18.12
CA ASN A 117 -1.40 28.03 17.90
C ASN A 117 -1.87 29.43 17.40
N ARG A 118 -1.09 30.17 16.59
CA ARG A 118 -1.43 31.54 16.17
C ARG A 118 -2.32 31.64 14.93
N GLY A 119 -2.64 30.53 14.26
CA GLY A 119 -3.59 30.49 13.13
C GLY A 119 -3.97 29.07 12.77
N ALA A 120 -5.15 28.88 12.18
CA ALA A 120 -5.61 27.56 11.76
C ALA A 120 -4.77 26.95 10.63
N ASP A 121 -4.06 27.81 9.89
CA ASP A 121 -3.28 27.44 8.70
C ASP A 121 -1.80 27.13 8.99
N ASP A 122 -1.26 27.48 10.18
CA ASP A 122 0.15 27.30 10.54
C ASP A 122 0.42 26.02 11.37
N LYS A 123 -0.39 25.00 11.21
CA LYS A 123 -0.19 23.74 11.94
C LYS A 123 0.95 22.93 11.31
N THR A 124 2.06 22.88 12.00
CA THR A 124 3.20 22.03 11.64
C THR A 124 3.19 20.77 12.49
N SER A 125 3.33 19.61 11.85
CA SER A 125 3.41 18.33 12.54
C SER A 125 4.48 17.46 11.91
N ILE A 126 5.25 16.78 12.75
CA ILE A 126 6.26 15.80 12.34
C ILE A 126 5.80 14.43 12.84
N TYR A 127 5.95 13.42 12.01
CA TYR A 127 5.61 12.05 12.34
C TYR A 127 6.81 11.15 12.15
N PHE A 128 7.03 10.25 13.10
CA PHE A 128 7.99 9.17 13.00
C PHE A 128 7.28 7.88 13.36
N GLY A 129 7.48 6.85 12.58
CA GLY A 129 6.84 5.59 12.83
C GLY A 129 7.47 4.43 12.10
N THR A 130 6.86 3.29 12.33
CA THR A 130 7.28 2.05 11.72
C THR A 130 6.08 1.14 11.49
N MET A 131 6.13 0.36 10.39
CA MET A 131 5.17 -0.69 10.08
C MET A 131 5.92 -2.00 9.86
N HIS A 132 5.48 -3.04 10.52
CA HIS A 132 5.97 -4.39 10.33
C HIS A 132 5.09 -5.10 9.30
N ARG A 133 5.64 -5.41 8.14
CA ARG A 133 5.03 -6.27 7.13
C ARG A 133 5.41 -7.70 7.46
N TRP A 134 4.42 -8.50 7.86
CA TRP A 134 4.64 -9.84 8.38
C TRP A 134 5.42 -10.73 7.42
N LYS A 135 6.58 -11.27 7.88
CA LYS A 135 7.50 -12.13 7.14
C LYS A 135 8.13 -11.50 5.89
N ASP A 136 8.09 -10.18 5.73
CA ASP A 136 8.58 -9.52 4.53
C ASP A 136 9.53 -8.35 4.86
N ALA A 137 9.03 -7.28 5.45
CA ALA A 137 9.83 -6.08 5.64
C ALA A 137 9.48 -5.32 6.93
N GLN A 138 10.44 -4.53 7.39
CA GLN A 138 10.25 -3.48 8.37
C GLN A 138 10.29 -2.13 7.66
N VAL A 139 9.20 -1.39 7.69
CA VAL A 139 9.08 -0.08 7.04
C VAL A 139 9.30 1.01 8.07
N ILE A 140 10.22 1.92 7.82
CA ILE A 140 10.45 3.13 8.61
C ILE A 140 9.74 4.27 7.89
N ILE A 141 9.00 5.09 8.62
CA ILE A 141 8.18 6.15 8.04
C ILE A 141 8.51 7.48 8.73
N MET A 142 8.74 8.52 7.92
CA MET A 142 8.82 9.91 8.35
C MET A 142 7.80 10.72 7.55
N ARG A 143 7.08 11.63 8.23
CA ARG A 143 6.17 12.54 7.57
C ARG A 143 6.27 13.94 8.20
N TYR A 144 6.17 14.93 7.36
CA TYR A 144 6.13 16.34 7.73
C TYR A 144 4.89 16.99 7.13
N ASP A 145 4.03 17.56 7.96
CA ASP A 145 2.85 18.32 7.54
C ASP A 145 3.05 19.79 7.85
N TYR A 146 2.78 20.65 6.86
CA TYR A 146 2.74 22.10 7.00
C TYR A 146 1.44 22.63 6.40
N GLY A 147 0.56 23.17 7.24
CA GLY A 147 -0.76 23.66 6.82
C GLY A 147 -1.56 22.54 6.13
N LYS A 148 -1.77 22.70 4.83
CA LYS A 148 -2.55 21.77 3.98
C LYS A 148 -1.67 20.82 3.17
N VAL A 149 -0.34 20.93 3.26
CA VAL A 149 0.61 20.13 2.48
C VAL A 149 1.32 19.15 3.40
N GLY A 150 1.50 17.92 2.94
CA GLY A 150 2.22 16.89 3.66
C GLY A 150 3.26 16.20 2.77
N PHE A 151 4.46 15.99 3.31
CA PHE A 151 5.54 15.24 2.68
C PHE A 151 5.80 14.00 3.51
N SER A 152 5.92 12.84 2.86
CA SER A 152 6.27 11.61 3.54
C SER A 152 7.41 10.90 2.82
N PHE A 153 8.26 10.27 3.62
CA PHE A 153 9.34 9.40 3.19
C PHE A 153 9.19 8.07 3.91
N SER A 154 9.39 6.97 3.20
CA SER A 154 9.44 5.64 3.77
C SER A 154 10.62 4.86 3.21
N TYR A 155 11.17 3.99 4.06
CA TYR A 155 12.25 3.09 3.68
C TYR A 155 11.94 1.69 4.18
N ASP A 156 11.99 0.72 3.27
CA ASP A 156 11.72 -0.69 3.55
C ASP A 156 13.04 -1.42 3.82
N VAL A 157 13.15 -2.05 4.97
CA VAL A 157 14.23 -2.97 5.32
C VAL A 157 13.72 -4.39 5.14
N ASN A 158 14.23 -5.10 4.15
CA ASN A 158 13.84 -6.48 3.88
C ASN A 158 14.29 -7.41 5.02
N ILE A 159 13.36 -8.13 5.64
CA ILE A 159 13.59 -9.12 6.70
C ILE A 159 13.11 -10.53 6.28
N SER A 160 12.71 -10.70 5.03
CA SER A 160 12.22 -11.97 4.51
C SER A 160 13.35 -12.99 4.33
N ALA A 161 12.98 -14.25 4.10
CA ALA A 161 13.93 -15.31 3.77
C ALA A 161 14.73 -15.04 2.47
N LEU A 162 14.26 -14.11 1.62
CA LEU A 162 14.94 -13.66 0.41
C LEU A 162 16.02 -12.61 0.67
N ASN A 163 16.26 -12.23 1.93
CA ASN A 163 17.27 -11.24 2.33
C ASN A 163 18.70 -11.59 1.85
N ILE A 164 19.00 -12.89 1.68
CA ILE A 164 20.29 -13.36 1.17
C ILE A 164 20.56 -12.84 -0.25
N SER A 165 19.55 -12.75 -1.10
CA SER A 165 19.67 -12.28 -2.49
C SER A 165 19.64 -10.75 -2.61
N SER A 166 18.90 -10.05 -1.74
CA SER A 166 18.75 -8.59 -1.77
C SER A 166 19.77 -7.85 -0.87
N LYS A 167 20.64 -8.59 -0.11
CA LYS A 167 21.57 -8.03 0.89
C LYS A 167 20.90 -7.03 1.85
N GLY A 168 19.63 -7.27 2.19
CA GLY A 168 18.87 -6.43 3.11
C GLY A 168 18.35 -5.11 2.52
N ARG A 169 18.56 -4.85 1.24
CA ARG A 169 18.05 -3.65 0.56
C ARG A 169 16.73 -3.98 -0.15
N GLY A 170 15.70 -3.23 0.15
CA GLY A 170 14.42 -3.24 -0.53
C GLY A 170 14.38 -2.17 -1.63
#